data_c27525a5b812da7ed99e07b4529a4500
#
_entry.id   c27525a5b812da7ed99e07b4529a4500
#
_cell.length_a   1.000
_cell.length_b   1.000
_cell.length_c   1.000
_cell.angle_alpha   90.00
_cell.angle_beta   90.00
_cell.angle_gamma   90.00
#
_symmetry.space_group_name_H-M   'P 1'
#
loop_
_entity.id
_entity.type
_entity.pdbx_description
1 polymer ?
#
loop_
_entity_poly.entity_id
_entity_poly.type
_entity_poly.pdbx_seq_one_letter_code
_entity_poly.pdbx_strand_id
1 'polypeptide(L)'
;MLLAALLALPARAEGPATDPSTRADLFAVAWQQTSAEYQALCLQTYATAGRAVESALLYGGFSRAALVVPVAGADGRITVLERPLAVVMDLDETVIDNTGYQAWMVLSGQKFSPATWQAWVDYQSQTPAARRSVPGAVDFIRKVEALGVKVIYVSNRDEAARAATEKVLEAFGVSREGLEQRLLLVEQEQRAAERLKKALGQDFTRYASDKQARFFETLLSYHVLAYFGDNLYDFPGRVDKDTPTGPPMLEARRGQVETFSREGRWGATAFALPNPMYGSWDRGTLPKGGMATSLTDYGFGEFLKSRGR
;
A
#
# COMPACT_ATOMS: atom_id res chain seq x y z
N MET A 1 8.33 59.50 -1.93
CA MET A 1 7.12 58.98 -2.58
C MET A 1 7.47 57.69 -3.30
N LEU A 2 7.29 56.56 -2.67
CA LEU A 2 7.39 55.23 -3.32
C LEU A 2 6.00 54.81 -3.80
N LEU A 3 5.86 54.69 -5.11
CA LEU A 3 4.64 54.11 -5.73
C LEU A 3 4.72 52.60 -5.59
N ALA A 4 3.84 52.00 -4.77
CA ALA A 4 3.62 50.57 -4.72
C ALA A 4 2.77 50.15 -5.92
N ALA A 5 3.35 49.49 -6.91
CA ALA A 5 2.63 48.85 -7.98
C ALA A 5 1.95 47.62 -7.44
N LEU A 6 0.61 47.64 -7.26
CA LEU A 6 -0.23 46.47 -7.07
C LEU A 6 -0.21 45.67 -8.39
N LEU A 7 0.53 44.57 -8.42
CA LEU A 7 0.35 43.55 -9.47
C LEU A 7 -0.98 42.86 -9.24
N ALA A 8 -1.97 43.20 -10.06
CA ALA A 8 -3.23 42.47 -10.14
C ALA A 8 -2.92 41.05 -10.67
N LEU A 9 -3.12 40.06 -9.84
CA LEU A 9 -3.14 38.65 -10.28
C LEU A 9 -4.28 38.50 -11.28
N PRO A 10 -4.07 37.82 -12.42
CA PRO A 10 -5.16 37.59 -13.37
C PRO A 10 -6.26 36.81 -12.67
N ALA A 11 -7.51 37.28 -12.78
CA ALA A 11 -8.68 36.56 -12.34
C ALA A 11 -8.68 35.18 -13.00
N ARG A 12 -8.65 34.14 -12.18
CA ARG A 12 -8.73 32.75 -12.63
C ARG A 12 -10.08 32.61 -13.33
N ALA A 13 -10.08 32.36 -14.64
CA ALA A 13 -11.31 32.08 -15.37
C ALA A 13 -12.03 30.92 -14.67
N GLU A 14 -13.25 31.11 -14.23
CA GLU A 14 -14.11 30.02 -13.79
C GLU A 14 -14.33 29.12 -15.00
N GLY A 15 -13.68 27.96 -14.99
CA GLY A 15 -13.91 26.90 -15.96
C GLY A 15 -15.35 26.41 -15.87
N PRO A 16 -15.87 25.74 -16.92
CA PRO A 16 -17.22 25.21 -16.93
C PRO A 16 -17.46 24.34 -15.68
N ALA A 17 -18.68 24.39 -15.14
CA ALA A 17 -19.09 23.66 -13.94
C ALA A 17 -18.59 22.20 -14.02
N THR A 18 -17.62 21.89 -13.17
CA THR A 18 -16.92 20.60 -13.19
C THR A 18 -17.89 19.48 -12.81
N ASP A 19 -17.86 18.39 -13.58
CA ASP A 19 -18.55 17.14 -13.31
C ASP A 19 -18.41 16.74 -11.80
N PRO A 20 -19.49 16.33 -11.13
CA PRO A 20 -19.43 15.86 -9.75
C PRO A 20 -18.35 14.78 -9.46
N SER A 21 -17.97 13.99 -10.47
CA SER A 21 -16.87 12.99 -10.35
C SER A 21 -15.51 13.65 -10.09
N THR A 22 -15.25 14.82 -10.68
CA THR A 22 -14.03 15.61 -10.43
C THR A 22 -13.95 16.17 -9.03
N ARG A 23 -15.09 16.42 -8.38
CA ARG A 23 -15.10 16.87 -6.98
C ARG A 23 -14.76 15.74 -5.99
N ALA A 24 -15.18 14.51 -6.26
CA ALA A 24 -14.86 13.37 -5.41
C ALA A 24 -13.35 13.13 -5.37
N ASP A 25 -12.70 13.15 -6.53
CA ASP A 25 -11.24 13.00 -6.63
C ASP A 25 -10.50 14.15 -5.93
N LEU A 26 -10.98 15.39 -6.09
CA LEU A 26 -10.44 16.55 -5.40
C LEU A 26 -10.54 16.42 -3.88
N PHE A 27 -11.68 15.98 -3.34
CA PHE A 27 -11.85 15.81 -1.90
C PHE A 27 -10.95 14.71 -1.34
N ALA A 28 -10.80 13.60 -2.04
CA ALA A 28 -9.93 12.50 -1.63
C ALA A 28 -8.47 12.95 -1.53
N VAL A 29 -7.97 13.65 -2.56
CA VAL A 29 -6.60 14.18 -2.58
C VAL A 29 -6.40 15.27 -1.53
N ALA A 30 -7.35 16.22 -1.42
CA ALA A 30 -7.28 17.29 -0.43
C ALA A 30 -7.27 16.73 1.00
N TRP A 31 -8.12 15.72 1.28
CA TRP A 31 -8.16 15.08 2.59
C TRP A 31 -6.81 14.42 2.94
N GLN A 32 -6.22 13.69 2.00
CA GLN A 32 -4.93 13.04 2.24
C GLN A 32 -3.78 14.03 2.40
N GLN A 33 -3.78 15.15 1.64
CA GLN A 33 -2.72 16.15 1.72
C GLN A 33 -2.83 17.09 2.93
N THR A 34 -4.04 17.33 3.45
CA THR A 34 -4.27 18.44 4.38
C THR A 34 -4.93 18.07 5.69
N SER A 35 -5.56 16.89 5.83
CA SER A 35 -6.25 16.56 7.06
C SER A 35 -5.29 16.06 8.15
N ALA A 36 -5.51 16.55 9.36
CA ALA A 36 -4.82 16.06 10.54
C ALA A 36 -5.23 14.61 10.88
N GLU A 37 -6.46 14.24 10.51
CA GLU A 37 -7.01 12.89 10.71
C GLU A 37 -6.26 11.85 9.89
N TYR A 38 -5.93 12.13 8.62
CA TYR A 38 -5.08 11.26 7.80
C TYR A 38 -3.73 11.02 8.48
N GLN A 39 -3.08 12.12 8.91
CA GLN A 39 -1.80 12.04 9.60
C GLN A 39 -1.92 11.19 10.89
N ALA A 40 -2.96 11.43 11.69
CA ALA A 40 -3.18 10.70 12.93
C ALA A 40 -3.42 9.20 12.69
N LEU A 41 -4.21 8.82 11.67
CA LEU A 41 -4.45 7.43 11.32
C LEU A 41 -3.16 6.71 10.88
N CYS A 42 -2.35 7.34 10.04
CA CYS A 42 -1.06 6.77 9.63
C CYS A 42 -0.11 6.59 10.83
N LEU A 43 0.06 7.62 11.66
CA LEU A 43 0.89 7.56 12.87
C LEU A 43 0.41 6.49 13.85
N GLN A 44 -0.91 6.36 14.07
CA GLN A 44 -1.52 5.33 14.92
C GLN A 44 -1.23 3.92 14.36
N THR A 45 -1.35 3.73 13.05
CA THR A 45 -1.08 2.46 12.38
C THR A 45 0.37 2.04 12.61
N TYR A 46 1.33 2.92 12.32
CA TYR A 46 2.76 2.61 12.50
C TYR A 46 3.18 2.47 13.96
N ALA A 47 2.61 3.27 14.86
CA ALA A 47 2.87 3.12 16.30
C ALA A 47 2.36 1.79 16.83
N THR A 48 1.18 1.34 16.38
CA THR A 48 0.61 0.04 16.74
C THR A 48 1.46 -1.11 16.18
N ALA A 49 1.87 -1.00 14.93
CA ALA A 49 2.76 -1.96 14.28
C ALA A 49 4.11 -2.08 15.02
N GLY A 50 4.70 -0.97 15.41
CA GLY A 50 5.95 -0.97 16.18
C GLY A 50 5.83 -1.75 17.49
N ARG A 51 4.73 -1.56 18.23
CA ARG A 51 4.43 -2.33 19.45
C ARG A 51 4.20 -3.82 19.16
N ALA A 52 3.51 -4.15 18.07
CA ALA A 52 3.27 -5.53 17.68
C ALA A 52 4.57 -6.27 17.36
N VAL A 53 5.49 -5.63 16.60
CA VAL A 53 6.81 -6.18 16.29
C VAL A 53 7.64 -6.37 17.57
N GLU A 54 7.70 -5.37 18.45
CA GLU A 54 8.40 -5.48 19.73
C GLU A 54 7.83 -6.62 20.60
N SER A 55 6.51 -6.73 20.67
CA SER A 55 5.84 -7.82 21.39
C SER A 55 6.17 -9.19 20.80
N ALA A 56 6.18 -9.32 19.47
CA ALA A 56 6.58 -10.56 18.81
C ALA A 56 8.02 -10.94 19.15
N LEU A 57 8.95 -9.99 19.15
CA LEU A 57 10.36 -10.23 19.52
C LEU A 57 10.51 -10.66 20.97
N LEU A 58 9.76 -10.06 21.90
CA LEU A 58 9.85 -10.36 23.33
C LEU A 58 9.23 -11.72 23.67
N TYR A 59 8.10 -12.07 23.08
CA TYR A 59 7.29 -13.22 23.46
C TYR A 59 7.27 -14.35 22.42
N GLY A 60 7.74 -14.10 21.20
CA GLY A 60 7.72 -15.05 20.09
C GLY A 60 8.80 -16.14 20.14
N GLY A 61 9.70 -16.13 21.14
CA GLY A 61 10.78 -17.10 21.25
C GLY A 61 11.87 -16.95 20.18
N PHE A 62 11.97 -15.78 19.57
CA PHE A 62 12.98 -15.51 18.53
C PHE A 62 14.35 -15.21 19.13
N SER A 63 15.40 -15.76 18.52
CA SER A 63 16.79 -15.48 18.86
C SER A 63 17.36 -14.48 17.84
N ARG A 64 17.88 -13.33 18.31
CA ARG A 64 18.56 -12.32 17.47
C ARG A 64 17.76 -11.90 16.20
N ALA A 65 16.47 -11.66 16.34
CA ALA A 65 15.60 -11.33 15.23
C ALA A 65 15.56 -12.39 14.11
N ALA A 66 15.66 -13.66 14.49
CA ALA A 66 15.50 -14.80 13.60
C ALA A 66 14.69 -15.92 14.25
N LEU A 67 13.90 -16.62 13.45
CA LEU A 67 13.25 -17.87 13.84
C LEU A 67 14.25 -19.02 13.64
N VAL A 68 14.51 -19.75 14.71
CA VAL A 68 15.38 -20.94 14.70
C VAL A 68 14.51 -22.18 14.79
N VAL A 69 14.46 -22.95 13.72
CA VAL A 69 13.63 -24.17 13.64
C VAL A 69 14.53 -25.39 13.43
N PRO A 70 14.49 -26.39 14.33
CA PRO A 70 15.14 -27.66 14.07
C PRO A 70 14.39 -28.42 12.97
N VAL A 71 15.11 -28.88 11.95
CA VAL A 71 14.54 -29.63 10.83
C VAL A 71 15.25 -30.98 10.78
N ALA A 72 14.49 -32.08 10.89
CA ALA A 72 15.01 -33.43 10.72
C ALA A 72 15.15 -33.74 9.22
N GLY A 73 16.35 -34.06 8.78
CA GLY A 73 16.61 -34.58 7.45
C GLY A 73 16.15 -36.03 7.30
N ALA A 74 15.97 -36.50 6.06
CA ALA A 74 15.62 -37.89 5.77
C ALA A 74 16.70 -38.91 6.25
N ASP A 75 17.91 -38.44 6.51
CA ASP A 75 19.05 -39.22 7.06
C ASP A 75 19.07 -39.21 8.61
N GLY A 76 18.04 -38.68 9.25
CA GLY A 76 17.94 -38.56 10.72
C GLY A 76 18.80 -37.46 11.33
N ARG A 77 19.51 -36.67 10.53
CA ARG A 77 20.26 -35.52 11.03
C ARG A 77 19.33 -34.36 11.31
N ILE A 78 19.56 -33.68 12.43
CA ILE A 78 18.86 -32.42 12.75
C ILE A 78 19.74 -31.29 12.24
N THR A 79 19.16 -30.50 11.30
CA THR A 79 19.72 -29.22 10.87
C THR A 79 18.92 -28.09 11.51
N VAL A 80 19.55 -26.97 11.73
CA VAL A 80 18.89 -25.77 12.23
C VAL A 80 18.60 -24.85 11.04
N LEU A 81 17.33 -24.60 10.79
CA LEU A 81 16.92 -23.60 9.82
C LEU A 81 16.75 -22.27 10.54
N GLU A 82 17.58 -21.30 10.22
CA GLU A 82 17.48 -19.94 10.68
C GLU A 82 16.83 -19.08 9.60
N ARG A 83 15.69 -18.48 9.92
CA ARG A 83 15.00 -17.52 9.04
C ARG A 83 15.01 -16.15 9.68
N PRO A 84 15.68 -15.15 9.06
CA PRO A 84 15.60 -13.77 9.54
C PRO A 84 14.15 -13.31 9.64
N LEU A 85 13.85 -12.51 10.66
CA LEU A 85 12.55 -11.89 10.80
C LEU A 85 12.40 -10.73 9.80
N ALA A 86 11.20 -10.58 9.26
CA ALA A 86 10.91 -9.52 8.33
C ALA A 86 9.51 -8.93 8.55
N VAL A 87 9.32 -7.71 8.07
CA VAL A 87 8.02 -7.12 7.74
C VAL A 87 7.95 -6.91 6.23
N VAL A 88 6.76 -7.02 5.66
CA VAL A 88 6.51 -6.81 4.24
C VAL A 88 5.67 -5.54 4.08
N MET A 89 6.14 -4.62 3.25
CA MET A 89 5.47 -3.34 3.02
C MET A 89 5.23 -3.11 1.53
N ASP A 90 4.04 -2.65 1.17
CA ASP A 90 3.85 -1.96 -0.10
C ASP A 90 4.61 -0.63 -0.10
N LEU A 91 4.74 0.02 -1.27
CA LEU A 91 5.42 1.31 -1.39
C LEU A 91 4.45 2.47 -1.55
N ASP A 92 3.58 2.43 -2.55
CA ASP A 92 2.77 3.57 -2.96
C ASP A 92 1.61 3.77 -1.97
N GLU A 93 1.50 4.96 -1.38
CA GLU A 93 0.57 5.31 -0.29
C GLU A 93 0.71 4.46 1.00
N THR A 94 1.77 3.65 1.02
CA THR A 94 2.18 2.91 2.23
C THR A 94 3.47 3.49 2.81
N VAL A 95 4.54 3.57 2.03
CA VAL A 95 5.82 4.17 2.42
C VAL A 95 6.02 5.53 1.75
N ILE A 96 5.70 5.60 0.47
CA ILE A 96 5.90 6.76 -0.41
C ILE A 96 4.56 7.45 -0.64
N ASP A 97 4.49 8.75 -0.37
CA ASP A 97 3.33 9.59 -0.63
C ASP A 97 3.38 10.09 -2.08
N ASN A 98 2.41 9.68 -2.89
CA ASN A 98 2.24 10.11 -4.28
C ASN A 98 1.07 11.08 -4.47
N THR A 99 0.59 11.71 -3.41
CA THR A 99 -0.51 12.69 -3.49
C THR A 99 -0.20 13.85 -4.43
N GLY A 100 1.08 14.16 -4.67
CA GLY A 100 1.50 15.16 -5.65
C GLY A 100 1.13 14.78 -7.10
N TYR A 101 1.27 13.49 -7.46
CA TYR A 101 0.81 12.99 -8.76
C TYR A 101 -0.71 13.02 -8.89
N GLN A 102 -1.42 12.60 -7.85
CA GLN A 102 -2.87 12.63 -7.79
C GLN A 102 -3.40 14.07 -7.90
N ALA A 103 -2.78 15.02 -7.19
CA ALA A 103 -3.10 16.45 -7.29
C ALA A 103 -2.88 16.99 -8.71
N TRP A 104 -1.76 16.59 -9.36
CA TRP A 104 -1.51 16.97 -10.75
C TRP A 104 -2.61 16.46 -11.69
N MET A 105 -3.05 15.20 -11.56
CA MET A 105 -4.13 14.65 -12.38
C MET A 105 -5.42 15.45 -12.21
N VAL A 106 -5.82 15.72 -10.96
CA VAL A 106 -7.06 16.49 -10.66
C VAL A 106 -6.97 17.90 -11.19
N LEU A 107 -5.85 18.61 -10.96
CA LEU A 107 -5.67 20.01 -11.35
C LEU A 107 -5.55 20.20 -12.87
N SER A 108 -4.97 19.22 -13.57
CA SER A 108 -4.80 19.26 -15.03
C SER A 108 -5.96 18.61 -15.81
N GLY A 109 -6.86 17.90 -15.13
CA GLY A 109 -7.90 17.09 -15.76
C GLY A 109 -7.36 15.88 -16.52
N GLN A 110 -6.09 15.51 -16.29
CA GLN A 110 -5.46 14.35 -16.92
C GLN A 110 -5.82 13.06 -16.18
N LYS A 111 -5.78 11.97 -16.92
CA LYS A 111 -5.96 10.63 -16.37
C LYS A 111 -4.60 9.94 -16.20
N PHE A 112 -4.59 8.93 -15.36
CA PHE A 112 -3.42 8.04 -15.22
C PHE A 112 -2.97 7.50 -16.58
N SER A 113 -1.66 7.52 -16.80
CA SER A 113 -1.01 6.76 -17.86
C SER A 113 0.33 6.23 -17.35
N PRO A 114 0.81 5.07 -17.87
CA PRO A 114 2.13 4.55 -17.51
C PRO A 114 3.25 5.57 -17.75
N ALA A 115 3.17 6.33 -18.83
CA ALA A 115 4.19 7.33 -19.17
C ALA A 115 4.24 8.50 -18.18
N THR A 116 3.09 9.02 -17.76
CA THR A 116 3.04 10.11 -16.76
C THR A 116 3.38 9.61 -15.36
N TRP A 117 3.06 8.36 -15.07
CA TRP A 117 3.47 7.72 -13.83
C TRP A 117 4.99 7.56 -13.76
N GLN A 118 5.63 7.04 -14.80
CA GLN A 118 7.09 6.95 -14.86
C GLN A 118 7.75 8.32 -14.72
N ALA A 119 7.24 9.34 -15.42
CA ALA A 119 7.74 10.70 -15.28
C ALA A 119 7.60 11.25 -13.84
N TRP A 120 6.53 10.91 -13.12
CA TRP A 120 6.38 11.26 -11.71
C TRP A 120 7.42 10.56 -10.82
N VAL A 121 7.64 9.26 -11.00
CA VAL A 121 8.63 8.49 -10.23
C VAL A 121 10.04 9.07 -10.44
N ASP A 122 10.38 9.39 -11.69
CA ASP A 122 11.65 10.03 -12.03
C ASP A 122 11.78 11.42 -11.39
N TYR A 123 10.73 12.25 -11.50
CA TYR A 123 10.68 13.57 -10.88
C TYR A 123 10.85 13.50 -9.36
N GLN A 124 10.13 12.60 -8.71
CA GLN A 124 10.22 12.38 -7.26
C GLN A 124 11.64 11.98 -6.84
N SER A 125 12.32 11.14 -7.63
CA SER A 125 13.70 10.72 -7.37
C SER A 125 14.73 11.86 -7.45
N GLN A 126 14.42 12.92 -8.19
CA GLN A 126 15.33 14.04 -8.45
C GLN A 126 14.98 15.29 -7.64
N THR A 127 13.71 15.42 -7.19
CA THR A 127 13.18 16.63 -6.57
C THR A 127 12.91 16.42 -5.08
N PRO A 128 13.75 16.97 -4.17
CA PRO A 128 13.56 16.78 -2.72
C PRO A 128 12.18 17.15 -2.20
N ALA A 129 11.57 18.22 -2.72
CA ALA A 129 10.23 18.67 -2.30
C ALA A 129 9.11 17.68 -2.69
N ALA A 130 9.34 16.82 -3.70
CA ALA A 130 8.39 15.78 -4.12
C ALA A 130 8.59 14.46 -3.37
N ARG A 131 9.72 14.29 -2.67
CA ARG A 131 10.03 13.09 -1.87
C ARG A 131 9.33 13.17 -0.52
N ARG A 132 8.11 12.73 -0.48
CA ARG A 132 7.30 12.67 0.75
C ARG A 132 7.09 11.22 1.16
N SER A 133 7.21 10.95 2.43
CA SER A 133 6.83 9.67 3.01
C SER A 133 5.43 9.74 3.63
N VAL A 134 4.74 8.62 3.65
CA VAL A 134 3.53 8.48 4.47
C VAL A 134 3.89 8.73 5.94
N PRO A 135 3.08 9.48 6.69
CA PRO A 135 3.39 9.82 8.08
C PRO A 135 3.67 8.60 8.95
N GLY A 136 4.81 8.58 9.63
CA GLY A 136 5.24 7.49 10.51
C GLY A 136 5.95 6.33 9.82
N ALA A 137 5.90 6.20 8.49
CA ALA A 137 6.51 5.08 7.76
C ALA A 137 8.02 4.99 7.98
N VAL A 138 8.73 6.11 7.80
CA VAL A 138 10.20 6.16 7.91
C VAL A 138 10.67 5.87 9.33
N ASP A 139 9.99 6.41 10.34
CA ASP A 139 10.32 6.15 11.74
C ASP A 139 10.07 4.69 12.12
N PHE A 140 8.98 4.09 11.61
CA PHE A 140 8.71 2.66 11.76
C PHE A 140 9.81 1.80 11.13
N ILE A 141 10.20 2.09 9.87
CA ILE A 141 11.27 1.37 9.16
C ILE A 141 12.56 1.43 9.96
N ARG A 142 13.00 2.60 10.37
CA ARG A 142 14.21 2.77 11.20
C ARG A 142 14.15 1.99 12.50
N LYS A 143 12.99 2.01 13.15
CA LYS A 143 12.77 1.29 14.40
C LYS A 143 12.93 -0.22 14.21
N VAL A 144 12.27 -0.81 13.22
CA VAL A 144 12.32 -2.28 13.02
C VAL A 144 13.66 -2.74 12.50
N GLU A 145 14.34 -1.96 11.64
CA GLU A 145 15.71 -2.24 11.21
C GLU A 145 16.70 -2.18 12.38
N ALA A 146 16.57 -1.23 13.29
CA ALA A 146 17.37 -1.17 14.51
C ALA A 146 17.15 -2.37 15.44
N LEU A 147 16.00 -3.03 15.39
CA LEU A 147 15.70 -4.28 16.09
C LEU A 147 16.21 -5.51 15.34
N GLY A 148 16.87 -5.36 14.18
CA GLY A 148 17.38 -6.45 13.35
C GLY A 148 16.33 -7.09 12.44
N VAL A 149 15.10 -6.57 12.40
CA VAL A 149 14.03 -7.05 11.52
C VAL A 149 14.24 -6.47 10.12
N LYS A 150 14.18 -7.31 9.09
CA LYS A 150 14.32 -6.87 7.69
C LYS A 150 13.02 -6.24 7.18
N VAL A 151 13.14 -5.23 6.33
CA VAL A 151 11.99 -4.65 5.62
C VAL A 151 12.05 -5.10 4.17
N ILE A 152 11.03 -5.84 3.73
CA ILE A 152 10.86 -6.30 2.35
C ILE A 152 9.80 -5.43 1.70
N TYR A 153 10.13 -4.82 0.59
CA TYR A 153 9.21 -3.98 -0.18
C TYR A 153 8.62 -4.79 -1.33
N VAL A 154 7.29 -4.85 -1.44
CA VAL A 154 6.59 -5.55 -2.52
C VAL A 154 5.68 -4.58 -3.24
N SER A 155 6.11 -4.07 -4.38
CA SER A 155 5.41 -3.03 -5.13
C SER A 155 5.05 -3.47 -6.54
N ASN A 156 3.96 -2.91 -7.08
CA ASN A 156 3.60 -3.08 -8.49
C ASN A 156 4.26 -2.03 -9.41
N ARG A 157 5.23 -1.29 -8.92
CA ARG A 157 6.14 -0.54 -9.79
C ARG A 157 6.89 -1.52 -10.70
N ASP A 158 7.20 -1.09 -11.92
CA ASP A 158 7.97 -1.89 -12.87
C ASP A 158 9.50 -1.75 -12.65
N GLU A 159 10.27 -2.59 -13.34
CA GLU A 159 11.73 -2.59 -13.21
C GLU A 159 12.36 -1.29 -13.71
N ALA A 160 11.73 -0.60 -14.68
CA ALA A 160 12.20 0.70 -15.14
C ALA A 160 12.19 1.76 -14.02
N ALA A 161 11.29 1.63 -13.06
CA ALA A 161 11.20 2.50 -11.89
C ALA A 161 12.19 2.16 -10.75
N ARG A 162 12.93 1.02 -10.83
CA ARG A 162 13.79 0.53 -9.74
C ARG A 162 14.78 1.58 -9.24
N ALA A 163 15.64 2.07 -10.11
CA ALA A 163 16.70 3.00 -9.73
C ALA A 163 16.17 4.29 -9.08
N ALA A 164 15.05 4.81 -9.62
CA ALA A 164 14.39 5.97 -9.06
C ALA A 164 13.76 5.67 -7.70
N THR A 165 13.14 4.49 -7.55
CA THR A 165 12.55 4.03 -6.28
C THR A 165 13.60 3.84 -5.20
N GLU A 166 14.71 3.17 -5.51
CA GLU A 166 15.84 3.00 -4.58
C GLU A 166 16.37 4.35 -4.11
N LYS A 167 16.55 5.31 -5.01
CA LYS A 167 17.00 6.66 -4.68
C LYS A 167 16.02 7.40 -3.74
N VAL A 168 14.71 7.19 -3.88
CA VAL A 168 13.72 7.77 -2.96
C VAL A 168 13.83 7.10 -1.59
N LEU A 169 13.94 5.77 -1.53
CA LEU A 169 14.10 5.04 -0.27
C LEU A 169 15.41 5.40 0.44
N GLU A 170 16.51 5.53 -0.28
CA GLU A 170 17.79 6.01 0.27
C GLU A 170 17.66 7.42 0.86
N ALA A 171 16.91 8.31 0.20
CA ALA A 171 16.66 9.66 0.71
C ALA A 171 15.83 9.66 2.00
N PHE A 172 15.04 8.61 2.26
CA PHE A 172 14.35 8.39 3.53
C PHE A 172 15.25 7.76 4.60
N GLY A 173 16.48 7.40 4.24
CA GLY A 173 17.45 6.77 5.14
C GLY A 173 17.40 5.26 5.17
N VAL A 174 16.70 4.63 4.22
CA VAL A 174 16.74 3.16 4.04
C VAL A 174 18.13 2.75 3.56
N SER A 175 18.72 1.76 4.22
CA SER A 175 20.04 1.25 3.83
C SER A 175 20.02 0.64 2.43
N ARG A 176 21.00 1.02 1.62
CA ARG A 176 21.24 0.44 0.30
C ARG A 176 21.70 -1.02 0.37
N GLU A 177 22.30 -1.41 1.48
CA GLU A 177 22.80 -2.78 1.66
C GLU A 177 21.67 -3.80 1.54
N GLY A 178 21.77 -4.66 0.54
CA GLY A 178 20.77 -5.69 0.24
C GLY A 178 19.40 -5.15 -0.21
N LEU A 179 19.29 -3.87 -0.57
CA LEU A 179 18.02 -3.28 -1.01
C LEU A 179 17.53 -3.91 -2.32
N GLU A 180 18.44 -4.25 -3.24
CA GLU A 180 18.12 -4.95 -4.50
C GLU A 180 17.34 -6.25 -4.26
N GLN A 181 17.74 -7.04 -3.25
CA GLN A 181 17.08 -8.30 -2.89
C GLN A 181 15.78 -8.09 -2.09
N ARG A 182 15.62 -6.93 -1.46
CA ARG A 182 14.46 -6.59 -0.62
C ARG A 182 13.39 -5.76 -1.33
N LEU A 183 13.68 -5.26 -2.54
CA LEU A 183 12.76 -4.51 -3.37
C LEU A 183 12.22 -5.42 -4.48
N LEU A 184 11.02 -5.96 -4.27
CA LEU A 184 10.35 -6.91 -5.15
C LEU A 184 9.32 -6.17 -6.03
N LEU A 185 9.66 -6.00 -7.31
CA LEU A 185 8.86 -5.29 -8.30
C LEU A 185 7.97 -6.25 -9.12
N VAL A 186 7.10 -5.71 -9.97
CA VAL A 186 6.06 -6.51 -10.65
C VAL A 186 6.61 -7.63 -11.54
N GLU A 187 7.73 -7.41 -12.22
CA GLU A 187 8.33 -8.43 -13.09
C GLU A 187 8.86 -9.65 -12.33
N GLN A 188 9.07 -9.51 -11.02
CA GLN A 188 9.52 -10.62 -10.18
C GLN A 188 8.37 -11.58 -9.81
N GLU A 189 7.10 -11.20 -10.06
CA GLU A 189 5.95 -12.04 -9.72
C GLU A 189 5.98 -13.40 -10.44
N GLN A 190 6.25 -13.40 -11.75
CA GLN A 190 6.35 -14.64 -12.51
C GLN A 190 7.54 -15.49 -12.06
N ARG A 191 8.70 -14.85 -11.83
CA ARG A 191 9.89 -15.55 -11.33
C ARG A 191 9.66 -16.16 -9.96
N ALA A 192 8.95 -15.45 -9.09
CA ALA A 192 8.54 -15.97 -7.77
C ALA A 192 7.63 -17.19 -7.91
N ALA A 193 6.62 -17.13 -8.80
CA ALA A 193 5.72 -18.23 -9.06
C ALA A 193 6.47 -19.49 -9.58
N GLU A 194 7.42 -19.32 -10.48
CA GLU A 194 8.26 -20.41 -11.00
C GLU A 194 9.14 -21.03 -9.89
N ARG A 195 9.74 -20.18 -9.04
CA ARG A 195 10.56 -20.67 -7.89
C ARG A 195 9.71 -21.44 -6.88
N LEU A 196 8.52 -20.95 -6.58
CA LEU A 196 7.56 -21.64 -5.70
C LEU A 196 7.11 -22.97 -6.29
N LYS A 197 6.84 -23.03 -7.59
CA LYS A 197 6.52 -24.29 -8.29
C LYS A 197 7.64 -25.30 -8.15
N LYS A 198 8.90 -24.88 -8.34
CA LYS A 198 10.07 -25.74 -8.17
C LYS A 198 10.27 -26.19 -6.72
N ALA A 199 10.03 -25.29 -5.75
CA ALA A 199 10.27 -25.58 -4.33
C ALA A 199 9.16 -26.41 -3.68
N LEU A 200 7.89 -26.19 -4.07
CA LEU A 200 6.72 -26.74 -3.39
C LEU A 200 5.90 -27.69 -4.27
N GLY A 201 6.21 -27.83 -5.56
CA GLY A 201 5.43 -28.63 -6.50
C GLY A 201 4.05 -28.05 -6.83
N GLN A 202 3.74 -26.83 -6.37
CA GLN A 202 2.43 -26.18 -6.57
C GLN A 202 2.52 -25.08 -7.61
N ASP A 203 1.46 -24.91 -8.41
CA ASP A 203 1.39 -23.89 -9.43
C ASP A 203 0.84 -22.58 -8.87
N PHE A 204 1.70 -21.57 -8.80
CA PHE A 204 1.37 -20.21 -8.35
C PHE A 204 1.19 -19.23 -9.52
N THR A 205 1.26 -19.68 -10.78
CA THR A 205 1.19 -18.79 -11.96
C THR A 205 -0.14 -18.04 -12.07
N ARG A 206 -1.22 -18.60 -11.52
CA ARG A 206 -2.52 -17.93 -11.44
C ARG A 206 -2.51 -16.63 -10.61
N TYR A 207 -1.49 -16.46 -9.77
CA TYR A 207 -1.32 -15.28 -8.92
C TYR A 207 -0.36 -14.24 -9.51
N ALA A 208 0.09 -14.43 -10.74
CA ALA A 208 1.21 -13.70 -11.36
C ALA A 208 1.00 -12.20 -11.61
N SER A 209 -0.02 -11.55 -11.10
CA SER A 209 -0.24 -10.11 -11.27
C SER A 209 -0.62 -9.36 -9.99
N ASP A 210 -0.45 -9.97 -8.82
CA ASP A 210 -1.11 -9.49 -7.62
C ASP A 210 -0.33 -9.59 -6.31
N LYS A 211 0.97 -9.62 -6.38
CA LYS A 211 1.90 -9.74 -5.24
C LYS A 211 1.90 -11.09 -4.52
N GLN A 212 0.94 -11.99 -4.80
CA GLN A 212 0.79 -13.21 -3.99
C GLN A 212 2.00 -14.14 -4.11
N ALA A 213 2.53 -14.34 -5.32
CA ALA A 213 3.73 -15.18 -5.47
C ALA A 213 4.94 -14.57 -4.76
N ARG A 214 5.14 -13.25 -4.82
CA ARG A 214 6.21 -12.55 -4.10
C ARG A 214 6.05 -12.66 -2.59
N PHE A 215 4.82 -12.59 -2.06
CA PHE A 215 4.57 -12.83 -0.63
C PHE A 215 4.94 -14.25 -0.22
N PHE A 216 4.49 -15.27 -0.97
CA PHE A 216 4.81 -16.66 -0.66
C PHE A 216 6.31 -16.95 -0.82
N GLU A 217 6.97 -16.39 -1.83
CA GLU A 217 8.41 -16.50 -2.00
C GLU A 217 9.18 -15.90 -0.82
N THR A 218 8.73 -14.74 -0.32
CA THR A 218 9.33 -14.11 0.86
C THR A 218 9.32 -15.06 2.08
N LEU A 219 8.24 -15.85 2.24
CA LEU A 219 8.15 -16.84 3.32
C LEU A 219 9.17 -18.00 3.20
N LEU A 220 9.74 -18.24 2.02
CA LEU A 220 10.82 -19.24 1.89
C LEU A 220 12.12 -18.76 2.56
N SER A 221 12.36 -17.47 2.58
CA SER A 221 13.62 -16.87 3.04
C SER A 221 13.50 -16.18 4.40
N TYR A 222 12.29 -15.75 4.78
CA TYR A 222 12.05 -14.94 5.99
C TYR A 222 10.88 -15.50 6.82
N HIS A 223 10.91 -15.21 8.11
CA HIS A 223 9.72 -15.31 8.95
C HIS A 223 9.06 -13.93 9.02
N VAL A 224 7.91 -13.79 8.33
CA VAL A 224 7.23 -12.51 8.22
C VAL A 224 6.34 -12.26 9.43
N LEU A 225 6.60 -11.16 10.15
CA LEU A 225 5.87 -10.74 11.33
C LEU A 225 4.60 -9.93 10.98
N ALA A 226 4.67 -9.12 9.91
CA ALA A 226 3.56 -8.24 9.55
C ALA A 226 3.59 -7.82 8.08
N TYR A 227 2.40 -7.47 7.56
CA TYR A 227 2.17 -6.94 6.23
C TYR A 227 1.53 -5.55 6.32
N PHE A 228 1.94 -4.65 5.42
CA PHE A 228 1.48 -3.26 5.35
C PHE A 228 1.06 -2.92 3.92
N GLY A 229 -0.07 -2.23 3.79
CA GLY A 229 -0.55 -1.74 2.51
C GLY A 229 -1.74 -0.82 2.65
N ASP A 230 -2.05 -0.06 1.60
CA ASP A 230 -3.24 0.76 1.49
C ASP A 230 -4.39 0.04 0.77
N ASN A 231 -4.12 -1.16 0.26
CA ASN A 231 -5.06 -1.97 -0.51
C ASN A 231 -5.15 -3.40 0.03
N LEU A 232 -6.33 -4.03 -0.02
CA LEU A 232 -6.46 -5.44 0.39
C LEU A 232 -5.60 -6.41 -0.43
N TYR A 233 -5.15 -6.00 -1.63
CA TYR A 233 -4.22 -6.79 -2.43
C TYR A 233 -2.77 -6.77 -1.92
N ASP A 234 -2.48 -5.97 -0.92
CA ASP A 234 -1.18 -5.92 -0.25
C ASP A 234 -1.04 -6.93 0.89
N PHE A 235 -2.05 -7.77 1.07
CA PHE A 235 -2.08 -8.80 2.10
C PHE A 235 -2.20 -10.20 1.50
N PRO A 236 -1.55 -11.23 2.09
CA PRO A 236 -1.70 -12.61 1.65
C PRO A 236 -3.13 -13.11 1.79
N GLY A 237 -3.59 -13.93 0.83
CA GLY A 237 -4.94 -14.50 0.85
C GLY A 237 -6.01 -13.55 0.33
N ARG A 238 -5.67 -12.75 -0.67
CA ARG A 238 -6.57 -11.79 -1.33
C ARG A 238 -7.82 -12.43 -1.94
N VAL A 239 -8.80 -11.59 -2.21
CA VAL A 239 -9.94 -11.91 -3.07
C VAL A 239 -9.47 -12.28 -4.49
N ASP A 240 -10.07 -13.31 -5.07
CA ASP A 240 -9.76 -13.74 -6.44
C ASP A 240 -9.98 -12.60 -7.44
N LYS A 241 -8.98 -12.37 -8.30
CA LYS A 241 -9.04 -11.37 -9.35
C LYS A 241 -10.17 -11.61 -10.36
N ASP A 242 -10.59 -12.87 -10.50
CA ASP A 242 -11.66 -13.28 -11.40
C ASP A 242 -13.06 -13.07 -10.78
N THR A 243 -13.13 -12.63 -9.51
CA THR A 243 -14.39 -12.21 -8.89
C THR A 243 -14.99 -11.05 -9.70
N PRO A 244 -16.25 -11.16 -10.16
CA PRO A 244 -16.90 -10.10 -10.92
C PRO A 244 -16.91 -8.75 -10.15
N THR A 245 -16.72 -7.65 -10.87
CA THR A 245 -16.85 -6.31 -10.29
C THR A 245 -18.27 -6.00 -9.81
N GLY A 246 -18.42 -5.04 -8.91
CA GLY A 246 -19.70 -4.69 -8.32
C GLY A 246 -19.99 -5.48 -7.03
N PRO A 247 -21.26 -5.82 -6.73
CA PRO A 247 -21.64 -6.45 -5.47
C PRO A 247 -20.87 -7.72 -5.10
N PRO A 248 -20.58 -8.67 -6.02
CA PRO A 248 -19.78 -9.86 -5.68
C PRO A 248 -18.36 -9.51 -5.21
N MET A 249 -17.70 -8.52 -5.84
CA MET A 249 -16.40 -8.06 -5.43
C MET A 249 -16.45 -7.38 -4.06
N LEU A 250 -17.47 -6.56 -3.82
CA LEU A 250 -17.67 -5.89 -2.53
C LEU A 250 -17.86 -6.91 -1.40
N GLU A 251 -18.70 -7.91 -1.62
CA GLU A 251 -18.94 -8.99 -0.65
C GLU A 251 -17.67 -9.79 -0.38
N ALA A 252 -16.94 -10.20 -1.42
CA ALA A 252 -15.70 -10.94 -1.28
C ALA A 252 -14.63 -10.12 -0.50
N ARG A 253 -14.52 -8.82 -0.75
CA ARG A 253 -13.60 -7.94 -0.03
C ARG A 253 -14.00 -7.77 1.45
N ARG A 254 -15.29 -7.61 1.74
CA ARG A 254 -15.80 -7.58 3.11
C ARG A 254 -15.53 -8.89 3.83
N GLY A 255 -15.76 -10.03 3.18
CA GLY A 255 -15.45 -11.35 3.71
C GLY A 255 -13.97 -11.53 4.05
N GLN A 256 -13.05 -10.97 3.27
CA GLN A 256 -11.62 -10.95 3.62
C GLN A 256 -11.35 -10.13 4.88
N VAL A 257 -11.95 -8.94 5.01
CA VAL A 257 -11.81 -8.11 6.22
C VAL A 257 -12.34 -8.85 7.45
N GLU A 258 -13.51 -9.48 7.36
CA GLU A 258 -14.10 -10.26 8.44
C GLU A 258 -13.23 -11.47 8.82
N THR A 259 -12.64 -12.17 7.84
CA THR A 259 -11.72 -13.27 8.07
C THR A 259 -10.51 -12.80 8.86
N PHE A 260 -9.87 -11.71 8.43
CA PHE A 260 -8.73 -11.14 9.13
C PHE A 260 -9.10 -10.67 10.55
N SER A 261 -10.33 -10.15 10.75
CA SER A 261 -10.83 -9.77 12.08
C SER A 261 -10.99 -10.99 12.99
N ARG A 262 -11.60 -12.08 12.48
CA ARG A 262 -11.77 -13.33 13.25
C ARG A 262 -10.44 -14.00 13.60
N GLU A 263 -9.45 -13.87 12.73
CA GLU A 263 -8.10 -14.39 12.95
C GLU A 263 -7.24 -13.47 13.83
N GLY A 264 -7.75 -12.32 14.25
CA GLY A 264 -7.02 -11.33 15.04
C GLY A 264 -5.83 -10.71 14.31
N ARG A 265 -5.87 -10.64 12.97
CA ARG A 265 -4.74 -10.15 12.17
C ARG A 265 -4.63 -8.62 12.15
N TRP A 266 -5.77 -7.92 12.12
CA TRP A 266 -5.77 -6.45 12.12
C TRP A 266 -5.15 -5.88 13.39
N GLY A 267 -4.14 -5.04 13.23
CA GLY A 267 -3.39 -4.45 14.34
C GLY A 267 -2.36 -5.38 15.00
N ALA A 268 -2.23 -6.64 14.52
CA ALA A 268 -1.23 -7.60 14.99
C ALA A 268 -0.24 -8.00 13.88
N THR A 269 -0.75 -8.50 12.75
CA THR A 269 0.08 -8.97 11.61
C THR A 269 -0.34 -8.34 10.28
N ALA A 270 -1.41 -7.54 10.25
CA ALA A 270 -1.90 -6.81 9.09
C ALA A 270 -2.23 -5.36 9.49
N PHE A 271 -1.68 -4.41 8.74
CA PHE A 271 -1.76 -2.98 9.01
C PHE A 271 -2.15 -2.23 7.73
N ALA A 272 -3.41 -1.78 7.67
CA ALA A 272 -3.93 -1.04 6.54
C ALA A 272 -3.73 0.47 6.71
N LEU A 273 -3.27 1.14 5.66
CA LEU A 273 -3.14 2.59 5.56
C LEU A 273 -4.37 3.15 4.81
N PRO A 274 -4.84 4.34 5.16
CA PRO A 274 -5.97 4.96 4.47
C PRO A 274 -5.55 5.50 3.09
N ASN A 275 -6.26 5.09 2.03
CA ASN A 275 -6.15 5.67 0.69
C ASN A 275 -7.55 5.84 0.06
N PRO A 276 -8.11 7.05 0.10
CA PRO A 276 -9.38 7.35 -0.54
C PRO A 276 -9.26 7.73 -2.02
N MET A 277 -8.03 7.90 -2.56
CA MET A 277 -7.82 8.47 -3.88
C MET A 277 -7.98 7.44 -4.99
N TYR A 278 -7.47 6.23 -4.77
CA TYR A 278 -7.51 5.13 -5.73
C TYR A 278 -7.31 3.78 -5.04
N GLY A 279 -7.51 2.70 -5.78
CA GLY A 279 -7.29 1.36 -5.29
C GLY A 279 -8.35 0.38 -5.78
N SER A 280 -8.18 -0.90 -5.49
CA SER A 280 -9.14 -1.91 -5.90
C SER A 280 -10.48 -1.87 -5.15
N TRP A 281 -10.63 -0.97 -4.19
CA TRP A 281 -11.89 -0.77 -3.47
C TRP A 281 -13.03 -0.28 -4.40
N ASP A 282 -12.71 0.50 -5.43
CA ASP A 282 -13.65 1.00 -6.42
C ASP A 282 -14.28 -0.11 -7.27
N ARG A 283 -13.58 -1.24 -7.47
CA ARG A 283 -14.10 -2.39 -8.22
C ARG A 283 -15.34 -3.01 -7.58
N GLY A 284 -15.54 -2.81 -6.29
CA GLY A 284 -16.75 -3.22 -5.57
C GLY A 284 -17.89 -2.22 -5.70
N THR A 285 -17.60 -0.97 -6.09
CA THR A 285 -18.55 0.15 -6.07
C THR A 285 -19.02 0.60 -7.45
N LEU A 286 -18.38 0.15 -8.53
CA LEU A 286 -18.67 0.58 -9.90
C LEU A 286 -19.58 -0.40 -10.66
N PRO A 287 -20.93 -0.38 -10.47
CA PRO A 287 -21.84 -0.81 -11.50
C PRO A 287 -21.81 0.20 -12.66
N LYS A 288 -22.25 -0.20 -13.83
CA LYS A 288 -22.45 0.70 -14.97
C LYS A 288 -23.24 1.93 -14.51
N GLY A 289 -22.60 3.08 -14.37
CA GLY A 289 -23.27 4.30 -13.86
C GLY A 289 -22.46 5.14 -12.88
N GLY A 290 -21.28 4.64 -12.44
CA GLY A 290 -20.35 5.37 -11.59
C GLY A 290 -20.59 5.28 -10.08
N MET A 291 -19.71 5.89 -9.30
CA MET A 291 -19.70 5.81 -7.83
C MET A 291 -21.01 6.29 -7.17
N ALA A 292 -21.69 7.25 -7.76
CA ALA A 292 -22.94 7.79 -7.21
C ALA A 292 -24.04 6.72 -7.02
N THR A 293 -24.07 5.69 -7.89
CA THR A 293 -25.04 4.60 -7.80
C THR A 293 -24.74 3.60 -6.68
N SER A 294 -23.56 3.66 -6.10
CA SER A 294 -23.14 2.82 -4.96
C SER A 294 -23.45 3.46 -3.61
N LEU A 295 -23.86 4.73 -3.61
CA LEU A 295 -24.22 5.42 -2.39
C LEU A 295 -25.65 5.06 -1.98
N THR A 296 -25.88 5.02 -0.68
CA THR A 296 -27.21 4.86 -0.10
C THR A 296 -27.43 5.89 0.98
N ASP A 297 -28.61 6.53 0.95
CA ASP A 297 -29.10 7.41 2.00
C ASP A 297 -29.92 6.66 3.05
N TYR A 298 -29.98 5.32 2.95
CA TYR A 298 -30.78 4.44 3.81
C TYR A 298 -32.27 4.82 3.91
N GLY A 299 -32.81 5.43 2.82
CA GLY A 299 -34.20 5.84 2.75
C GLY A 299 -34.50 7.23 3.34
N PHE A 300 -33.46 8.00 3.73
CA PHE A 300 -33.65 9.32 4.34
C PHE A 300 -34.31 10.31 3.39
N GLY A 301 -33.98 10.27 2.09
CA GLY A 301 -34.62 11.13 1.07
C GLY A 301 -36.13 10.86 0.96
N GLU A 302 -36.56 9.60 0.98
CA GLU A 302 -37.99 9.24 0.98
C GLU A 302 -38.67 9.64 2.29
N PHE A 303 -38.01 9.51 3.42
CA PHE A 303 -38.49 9.98 4.70
C PHE A 303 -38.75 11.51 4.69
N LEU A 304 -37.83 12.33 4.15
CA LEU A 304 -37.98 13.76 4.03
C LEU A 304 -39.18 14.15 3.12
N LYS A 305 -39.29 13.49 1.95
CA LYS A 305 -40.42 13.68 1.04
C LYS A 305 -41.77 13.40 1.71
N SER A 306 -41.83 12.34 2.52
CA SER A 306 -43.06 12.00 3.26
C SER A 306 -43.44 13.03 4.30
N ARG A 307 -42.51 13.90 4.70
CA ARG A 307 -42.70 15.02 5.65
C ARG A 307 -42.87 16.37 4.98
N GLY A 308 -43.00 16.44 3.63
CA GLY A 308 -43.12 17.68 2.88
C GLY A 308 -41.87 18.56 2.92
N ARG A 309 -40.71 17.97 3.05
CA ARG A 309 -39.40 18.64 3.07
C ARG A 309 -38.54 18.25 1.87
#